data_991664bb0abd7cee31f368801aa59adf
#
_entry.id   991664bb0abd7cee31f368801aa59adf
#
_cell.length_a   1.000
_cell.length_b   1.000
_cell.length_c   1.000
_cell.angle_alpha   90.00
_cell.angle_beta   90.00
_cell.angle_gamma   90.00
#
_symmetry.space_group_name_H-M   'P 1'
#
loop_
_entity.id
_entity.type
_entity.pdbx_description
1 polymer ?
#
loop_
_entity_poly.entity_id
_entity_poly.type
_entity_poly.pdbx_seq_one_letter_code
_entity_poly.pdbx_strand_id
1 'polypeptide(L)'
;MRIRPNLSVRAVAILLGGFVALQLMIVVVTRLPSHGSEQRPYGLPEPAEITIMIAAIERAPAPERLRLAALFDEGLYSVHISPDGVTPSAHETTEDLVSLGRYYAKALPGHAVAVDARRAWLGALTSDTRPARLFAPVSLSISLDDGTALVLTSRPSDNIQAFLGRRSLLGAGAGLLLLVILMVAMRQTMRPVTRLALAVRAYRGDGEDLALPVEGAPEVRELARAFNDMKGRISSLIGERTHMLAAIAHDMRTYLTRLRLRAEYIDDAGHRERAVRDLDEMATLLDDTLLLAQGQAARSEPAEPVDVAALIRDAIEARDADPAKLNVDLPDEPVPVRARPLSVRRIVANLVDNSERYAAHVNVALMRRGGQALLVVSDDGPGIMPEMLARLGEPFVRAEPSRNRESGGAGLGLAIVRALAARDGGTVQFENRASGGLRVTVVWPSV
;
A
#
# COMPACT_ATOMS: atom_id res chain seq x y z
N MET A 1 -5.34 -16.21 -31.77
CA MET A 1 -4.29 -15.66 -30.90
C MET A 1 -4.75 -14.29 -30.37
N ARG A 2 -5.29 -14.19 -29.15
CA ARG A 2 -5.75 -12.91 -28.59
C ARG A 2 -4.52 -12.14 -28.10
N ILE A 3 -4.12 -11.12 -28.85
CA ILE A 3 -3.06 -10.19 -28.45
C ILE A 3 -3.57 -9.47 -27.20
N ARG A 4 -3.01 -9.80 -26.02
CA ARG A 4 -3.30 -9.06 -24.78
C ARG A 4 -2.51 -7.76 -24.85
N PRO A 5 -3.16 -6.60 -24.84
CA PRO A 5 -2.47 -5.32 -24.95
C PRO A 5 -1.54 -5.07 -23.77
N ASN A 6 -0.44 -4.40 -24.04
CA ASN A 6 0.58 -3.98 -23.08
C ASN A 6 -0.01 -3.12 -21.96
N LEU A 7 0.68 -3.09 -20.77
CA LEU A 7 0.22 -2.31 -19.61
C LEU A 7 0.04 -0.83 -19.96
N SER A 8 0.99 -0.26 -20.71
CA SER A 8 0.95 1.12 -21.22
C SER A 8 -0.23 1.34 -22.17
N VAL A 9 -0.47 0.42 -23.09
CA VAL A 9 -1.61 0.50 -24.03
C VAL A 9 -2.94 0.38 -23.28
N ARG A 10 -3.02 -0.45 -22.23
CA ARG A 10 -4.22 -0.55 -21.38
C ARG A 10 -4.46 0.74 -20.60
N ALA A 11 -3.42 1.32 -20.00
CA ALA A 11 -3.53 2.58 -19.27
C ALA A 11 -3.95 3.72 -20.20
N VAL A 12 -3.33 3.83 -21.37
CA VAL A 12 -3.70 4.83 -22.40
C VAL A 12 -5.14 4.60 -22.90
N ALA A 13 -5.53 3.36 -23.17
CA ALA A 13 -6.90 3.03 -23.62
C ALA A 13 -7.96 3.36 -22.55
N ILE A 14 -7.67 3.14 -21.26
CA ILE A 14 -8.55 3.51 -20.16
C ILE A 14 -8.68 5.02 -20.05
N LEU A 15 -7.57 5.76 -20.12
CA LEU A 15 -7.57 7.23 -20.06
C LEU A 15 -8.27 7.84 -21.27
N LEU A 16 -7.93 7.38 -22.47
CA LEU A 16 -8.53 7.87 -23.73
C LEU A 16 -10.02 7.53 -23.80
N GLY A 17 -10.39 6.30 -23.46
CA GLY A 17 -11.78 5.86 -23.40
C GLY A 17 -12.60 6.66 -22.37
N GLY A 18 -12.02 6.93 -21.21
CA GLY A 18 -12.61 7.79 -20.18
C GLY A 18 -12.78 9.24 -20.65
N PHE A 19 -11.78 9.79 -21.33
CA PHE A 19 -11.86 11.13 -21.89
C PHE A 19 -12.94 11.23 -22.99
N VAL A 20 -12.99 10.28 -23.93
CA VAL A 20 -14.01 10.21 -24.97
C VAL A 20 -15.42 10.04 -24.38
N ALA A 21 -15.58 9.18 -23.36
CA ALA A 21 -16.85 8.99 -22.67
C ALA A 21 -17.30 10.28 -21.96
N LEU A 22 -16.37 11.01 -21.33
CA LEU A 22 -16.64 12.30 -20.71
C LEU A 22 -17.08 13.35 -21.75
N GLN A 23 -16.39 13.44 -22.88
CA GLN A 23 -16.74 14.34 -23.97
C GLN A 23 -18.13 14.00 -24.57
N LEU A 24 -18.40 12.72 -24.82
CA LEU A 24 -19.71 12.26 -25.26
C LEU A 24 -20.82 12.60 -24.25
N MET A 25 -20.55 12.41 -22.98
CA MET A 25 -21.49 12.75 -21.91
C MET A 25 -21.79 14.26 -21.89
N ILE A 26 -20.77 15.10 -22.01
CA ILE A 26 -20.95 16.56 -22.10
C ILE A 26 -21.82 16.92 -23.31
N VAL A 27 -21.53 16.34 -24.49
CA VAL A 27 -22.30 16.58 -25.71
C VAL A 27 -23.76 16.13 -25.55
N VAL A 28 -24.00 14.93 -24.99
CA VAL A 28 -25.38 14.43 -24.76
C VAL A 28 -26.13 15.33 -23.79
N VAL A 29 -25.49 15.71 -22.66
CA VAL A 29 -26.10 16.59 -21.66
C VAL A 29 -26.44 17.98 -22.26
N THR A 30 -25.56 18.50 -23.13
CA THR A 30 -25.78 19.81 -23.77
C THR A 30 -26.75 19.76 -24.94
N ARG A 31 -26.89 18.62 -25.63
CA ARG A 31 -27.74 18.44 -26.81
C ARG A 31 -29.14 17.88 -26.50
N LEU A 32 -29.42 17.45 -25.26
CA LEU A 32 -30.79 17.03 -24.91
C LEU A 32 -31.78 18.18 -25.13
N PRO A 33 -32.82 18.04 -25.98
CA PRO A 33 -33.78 19.10 -26.27
C PRO A 33 -34.51 19.50 -24.99
N SER A 34 -34.55 20.79 -24.70
CA SER A 34 -35.37 21.36 -23.65
C SER A 34 -36.79 21.47 -24.19
N HIS A 35 -37.66 20.55 -23.81
CA HIS A 35 -39.06 20.69 -24.13
C HIS A 35 -39.59 22.01 -23.53
N GLY A 36 -39.98 22.97 -24.31
CA GLY A 36 -40.71 24.15 -23.92
C GLY A 36 -40.03 25.53 -24.02
N SER A 37 -38.76 25.64 -24.48
CA SER A 37 -38.07 26.94 -24.51
C SER A 37 -37.93 27.56 -25.93
N GLU A 38 -38.40 26.87 -26.99
CA GLU A 38 -38.21 27.36 -28.37
C GLU A 38 -39.16 28.48 -28.76
N GLN A 39 -40.24 28.71 -28.01
CA GLN A 39 -41.30 29.70 -28.41
C GLN A 39 -41.12 31.08 -27.75
N ARG A 40 -40.36 31.25 -26.67
CA ARG A 40 -40.21 32.55 -26.00
C ARG A 40 -38.74 32.97 -25.91
N PRO A 41 -38.26 33.84 -26.80
CA PRO A 41 -36.86 34.31 -26.75
C PRO A 41 -36.61 35.02 -25.42
N TYR A 42 -35.59 34.58 -24.70
CA TYR A 42 -35.16 35.11 -23.40
C TYR A 42 -36.22 35.06 -22.26
N GLY A 43 -37.29 34.26 -22.39
CA GLY A 43 -38.36 34.21 -21.40
C GLY A 43 -39.29 35.42 -21.41
N LEU A 44 -39.16 36.27 -22.39
CA LEU A 44 -40.05 37.42 -22.61
C LEU A 44 -41.35 36.95 -23.30
N PRO A 45 -42.51 37.62 -23.03
CA PRO A 45 -43.80 37.27 -23.64
C PRO A 45 -43.80 37.46 -25.17
N GLU A 46 -44.68 36.72 -25.83
CA GLU A 46 -44.86 36.90 -27.27
C GLU A 46 -45.42 38.29 -27.60
N PRO A 47 -45.13 38.82 -28.81
CA PRO A 47 -45.65 40.12 -29.19
C PRO A 47 -47.16 40.25 -29.09
N ALA A 48 -47.91 39.19 -29.35
CA ALA A 48 -49.38 39.15 -29.21
C ALA A 48 -49.82 39.37 -27.74
N GLU A 49 -49.14 38.75 -26.78
CA GLU A 49 -49.37 38.93 -25.35
C GLU A 49 -49.05 40.38 -24.91
N ILE A 50 -47.93 40.92 -25.40
CA ILE A 50 -47.53 42.32 -25.14
C ILE A 50 -48.56 43.31 -25.69
N THR A 51 -49.12 43.06 -26.87
CA THR A 51 -50.16 43.90 -27.44
C THR A 51 -51.39 43.93 -26.55
N ILE A 52 -51.80 42.78 -25.99
CA ILE A 52 -52.92 42.71 -25.05
C ILE A 52 -52.59 43.46 -23.74
N MET A 53 -51.36 43.35 -23.23
CA MET A 53 -50.92 44.07 -22.01
C MET A 53 -50.94 45.58 -22.23
N ILE A 54 -50.41 46.08 -23.37
CA ILE A 54 -50.40 47.49 -23.73
C ILE A 54 -51.86 47.98 -23.78
N ALA A 55 -52.71 47.31 -24.56
CA ALA A 55 -54.12 47.72 -24.72
C ALA A 55 -54.90 47.72 -23.39
N ALA A 56 -54.59 46.80 -22.46
CA ALA A 56 -55.22 46.77 -21.15
C ALA A 56 -54.74 47.96 -20.28
N ILE A 57 -53.42 48.25 -20.28
CA ILE A 57 -52.82 49.30 -19.46
C ILE A 57 -53.24 50.68 -19.97
N GLU A 58 -53.27 50.94 -21.29
CA GLU A 58 -53.65 52.22 -21.88
C GLU A 58 -55.12 52.55 -21.65
N ARG A 59 -56.01 51.57 -21.66
CA ARG A 59 -57.44 51.73 -21.37
C ARG A 59 -57.74 51.99 -19.90
N ALA A 60 -56.81 51.68 -19.00
CA ALA A 60 -57.03 51.81 -17.55
C ALA A 60 -56.74 53.26 -17.08
N PRO A 61 -57.49 53.76 -16.07
CA PRO A 61 -57.20 55.01 -15.38
C PRO A 61 -55.78 54.99 -14.78
N ALA A 62 -55.13 56.16 -14.80
CA ALA A 62 -53.71 56.27 -14.34
C ALA A 62 -53.42 55.61 -12.95
N PRO A 63 -54.27 55.73 -11.89
CA PRO A 63 -54.00 55.10 -10.61
C PRO A 63 -54.12 53.54 -10.62
N GLU A 64 -54.75 52.95 -11.60
CA GLU A 64 -54.96 51.48 -11.72
C GLU A 64 -53.87 50.81 -12.59
N ARG A 65 -53.18 51.55 -13.43
CA ARG A 65 -52.16 51.03 -14.37
C ARG A 65 -51.04 50.29 -13.65
N LEU A 66 -50.58 50.81 -12.53
CA LEU A 66 -49.49 50.13 -11.75
C LEU A 66 -49.99 48.80 -11.18
N ARG A 67 -51.28 48.71 -10.77
CA ARG A 67 -51.86 47.47 -10.24
C ARG A 67 -52.05 46.47 -11.36
N LEU A 68 -52.47 46.90 -12.53
CA LEU A 68 -52.60 46.08 -13.73
C LEU A 68 -51.23 45.52 -14.20
N ALA A 69 -50.22 46.35 -14.23
CA ALA A 69 -48.85 45.91 -14.59
C ALA A 69 -48.38 44.81 -13.64
N ALA A 70 -48.66 44.95 -12.33
CA ALA A 70 -48.30 43.92 -11.34
C ALA A 70 -49.08 42.59 -11.49
N LEU A 71 -50.28 42.61 -12.11
CA LEU A 71 -51.07 41.41 -12.42
C LEU A 71 -50.48 40.61 -13.59
N PHE A 72 -49.71 41.26 -14.46
CA PHE A 72 -49.00 40.60 -15.56
C PHE A 72 -47.62 40.10 -15.16
N ASP A 73 -47.22 40.23 -13.87
CA ASP A 73 -45.95 39.71 -13.36
C ASP A 73 -46.03 38.17 -13.30
N GLU A 74 -45.34 37.53 -14.23
CA GLU A 74 -45.26 36.06 -14.30
C GLU A 74 -43.89 35.57 -13.77
N GLY A 75 -43.80 34.27 -13.48
CA GLY A 75 -42.54 33.66 -13.00
C GLY A 75 -41.35 33.81 -13.94
N LEU A 76 -41.58 34.07 -15.24
CA LEU A 76 -40.56 34.18 -16.26
C LEU A 76 -40.07 35.62 -16.48
N TYR A 77 -40.89 36.61 -16.21
CA TYR A 77 -40.58 38.06 -16.36
C TYR A 77 -41.30 38.89 -15.33
N SER A 78 -40.76 40.06 -15.03
CA SER A 78 -41.41 41.10 -14.25
C SER A 78 -41.88 42.23 -15.15
N VAL A 79 -43.01 42.82 -14.79
CA VAL A 79 -43.62 43.91 -15.52
C VAL A 79 -43.74 45.12 -14.62
N HIS A 80 -43.19 46.28 -15.04
CA HIS A 80 -43.36 47.56 -14.35
C HIS A 80 -43.48 48.69 -15.33
N ILE A 81 -44.06 49.80 -14.91
CA ILE A 81 -44.17 51.03 -15.67
C ILE A 81 -43.10 52.03 -15.22
N SER A 82 -42.30 52.49 -16.19
CA SER A 82 -41.28 53.51 -15.94
C SER A 82 -41.82 54.88 -16.35
N PRO A 83 -41.68 55.89 -15.48
CA PRO A 83 -42.10 57.24 -15.83
C PRO A 83 -41.16 57.92 -16.83
N ASP A 84 -39.92 57.42 -16.99
CA ASP A 84 -38.87 58.09 -17.80
C ASP A 84 -38.98 57.82 -19.29
N GLY A 85 -40.05 57.12 -19.73
CA GLY A 85 -40.21 56.73 -21.14
C GLY A 85 -39.19 55.68 -21.58
N VAL A 86 -39.09 55.46 -22.90
CA VAL A 86 -38.09 54.53 -23.49
C VAL A 86 -36.75 55.25 -23.60
N THR A 87 -35.83 54.96 -22.72
CA THR A 87 -34.45 55.46 -22.78
C THR A 87 -33.64 54.58 -23.72
N PRO A 88 -32.90 55.13 -24.71
CA PRO A 88 -31.98 54.35 -25.52
C PRO A 88 -30.90 53.70 -24.61
N SER A 89 -30.62 52.46 -24.89
CA SER A 89 -29.62 51.69 -24.14
C SER A 89 -28.25 52.38 -24.21
N ALA A 90 -27.67 52.67 -23.04
CA ALA A 90 -26.31 53.21 -22.94
C ALA A 90 -25.23 52.11 -22.97
N HIS A 91 -25.62 50.86 -23.13
CA HIS A 91 -24.73 49.71 -23.12
C HIS A 91 -24.53 49.13 -24.51
N GLU A 92 -23.34 48.57 -24.78
CA GLU A 92 -22.99 47.89 -26.04
C GLU A 92 -24.07 46.89 -26.45
N THR A 93 -24.78 47.20 -27.53
CA THR A 93 -25.85 46.38 -28.13
C THR A 93 -25.21 45.26 -28.94
N THR A 94 -25.29 44.04 -28.47
CA THR A 94 -24.85 42.86 -29.25
C THR A 94 -25.83 42.58 -30.39
N GLU A 95 -25.37 41.96 -31.48
CA GLU A 95 -26.13 41.69 -32.71
C GLU A 95 -27.45 40.94 -32.43
N ASP A 96 -27.48 40.06 -31.43
CA ASP A 96 -28.69 39.32 -31.03
C ASP A 96 -29.73 40.22 -30.34
N LEU A 97 -29.30 41.22 -29.51
CA LEU A 97 -30.21 42.15 -28.85
C LEU A 97 -30.80 43.11 -29.88
N VAL A 98 -30.01 43.51 -30.91
CA VAL A 98 -30.48 44.28 -32.05
C VAL A 98 -31.53 43.49 -32.85
N SER A 99 -31.27 42.18 -33.06
CA SER A 99 -32.22 41.30 -33.76
C SER A 99 -33.52 41.13 -32.99
N LEU A 100 -33.43 41.00 -31.64
CA LEU A 100 -34.58 40.91 -30.74
C LEU A 100 -35.38 42.22 -30.72
N GLY A 101 -34.71 43.35 -30.62
CA GLY A 101 -35.34 44.66 -30.71
C GLY A 101 -36.08 44.86 -32.04
N ARG A 102 -35.50 44.49 -33.16
CA ARG A 102 -36.14 44.52 -34.48
C ARG A 102 -37.35 43.57 -34.55
N TYR A 103 -37.28 42.40 -33.93
CA TYR A 103 -38.37 41.45 -33.88
C TYR A 103 -39.61 42.07 -33.21
N TYR A 104 -39.45 42.66 -32.01
CA TYR A 104 -40.53 43.30 -31.26
C TYR A 104 -40.99 44.60 -31.92
N ALA A 105 -40.08 45.43 -32.43
CA ALA A 105 -40.42 46.67 -33.13
C ALA A 105 -41.27 46.42 -34.39
N LYS A 106 -41.00 45.35 -35.13
CA LYS A 106 -41.79 44.94 -36.29
C LYS A 106 -43.20 44.48 -35.92
N ALA A 107 -43.32 43.83 -34.74
CA ALA A 107 -44.55 43.24 -34.27
C ALA A 107 -45.46 44.22 -33.52
N LEU A 108 -44.92 45.35 -33.05
CA LEU A 108 -45.60 46.37 -32.25
C LEU A 108 -45.57 47.74 -32.98
N PRO A 109 -46.25 47.86 -34.13
CA PRO A 109 -46.24 49.09 -34.91
C PRO A 109 -46.88 50.25 -34.14
N GLY A 110 -46.20 51.37 -34.02
CA GLY A 110 -46.65 52.55 -33.27
C GLY A 110 -46.01 52.78 -31.91
N HIS A 111 -45.33 51.81 -31.40
CA HIS A 111 -44.62 51.92 -30.13
C HIS A 111 -43.08 51.89 -30.32
N ALA A 112 -42.37 52.77 -29.63
CA ALA A 112 -40.91 52.72 -29.60
C ALA A 112 -40.49 51.56 -28.71
N VAL A 113 -39.56 50.73 -29.22
CA VAL A 113 -39.07 49.53 -28.53
C VAL A 113 -37.56 49.67 -28.31
N ALA A 114 -37.11 49.48 -27.08
CA ALA A 114 -35.70 49.36 -26.73
C ALA A 114 -35.45 48.08 -25.96
N VAL A 115 -34.34 47.43 -26.28
CA VAL A 115 -33.90 46.19 -25.56
C VAL A 115 -32.56 46.51 -24.90
N ASP A 116 -32.47 46.23 -23.62
CA ASP A 116 -31.27 46.41 -22.83
C ASP A 116 -30.94 45.10 -22.06
N ALA A 117 -29.65 44.83 -21.86
CA ALA A 117 -29.20 43.71 -21.06
C ALA A 117 -28.12 44.18 -20.09
N ARG A 118 -28.35 43.99 -18.78
CA ARG A 118 -27.31 44.26 -17.78
C ARG A 118 -26.14 43.30 -17.97
N ARG A 119 -24.94 43.86 -18.04
CA ARG A 119 -23.69 43.08 -18.13
C ARG A 119 -23.57 42.19 -16.87
N ALA A 120 -23.55 40.86 -17.04
CA ALA A 120 -23.28 39.96 -15.94
C ALA A 120 -21.84 40.18 -15.45
N TRP A 121 -21.59 40.11 -14.14
CA TRP A 121 -20.26 40.27 -13.56
C TRP A 121 -19.22 39.24 -14.06
N LEU A 122 -19.66 38.09 -14.61
CA LEU A 122 -18.84 37.09 -15.31
C LEU A 122 -18.50 37.45 -16.76
N GLY A 123 -19.11 38.53 -17.32
CA GLY A 123 -18.91 38.93 -18.70
C GLY A 123 -17.51 39.48 -19.02
N ALA A 124 -16.69 39.76 -17.99
CA ALA A 124 -15.28 40.13 -18.16
C ALA A 124 -14.36 38.93 -18.49
N LEU A 125 -14.81 37.71 -18.28
CA LEU A 125 -14.03 36.47 -18.48
C LEU A 125 -14.42 35.72 -19.76
N THR A 126 -15.56 36.04 -20.36
CA THR A 126 -16.07 35.37 -21.56
C THR A 126 -16.57 36.39 -22.56
N SER A 127 -15.68 36.87 -23.42
CA SER A 127 -16.08 37.63 -24.56
C SER A 127 -16.98 36.77 -25.46
N ASP A 128 -18.19 37.25 -25.73
CA ASP A 128 -19.09 36.83 -26.83
C ASP A 128 -19.65 35.41 -26.88
N THR A 129 -19.60 34.63 -25.80
CA THR A 129 -20.19 33.29 -25.82
C THR A 129 -21.61 33.27 -25.23
N ARG A 130 -22.54 32.58 -25.92
CA ARG A 130 -23.96 32.37 -25.53
C ARG A 130 -24.24 32.04 -24.04
N PRO A 131 -23.37 31.37 -23.27
CA PRO A 131 -23.61 31.11 -21.85
C PRO A 131 -23.68 32.36 -20.97
N ALA A 132 -22.96 33.43 -21.28
CA ALA A 132 -22.99 34.66 -20.49
C ALA A 132 -24.35 35.38 -20.57
N ARG A 133 -25.06 35.23 -21.65
CA ARG A 133 -26.39 35.82 -21.89
C ARG A 133 -27.50 35.09 -21.12
N LEU A 134 -27.33 33.83 -20.77
CA LEU A 134 -28.27 33.05 -19.96
C LEU A 134 -28.40 33.57 -18.51
N PHE A 135 -27.41 34.30 -18.03
CA PHE A 135 -27.34 34.82 -16.66
C PHE A 135 -27.63 36.31 -16.52
N ALA A 136 -27.80 37.04 -17.65
CA ALA A 136 -28.07 38.47 -17.63
C ALA A 136 -29.56 38.73 -17.90
N PRO A 137 -30.27 39.44 -17.03
CA PRO A 137 -31.64 39.82 -17.29
C PRO A 137 -31.71 40.72 -18.51
N VAL A 138 -32.60 40.39 -19.43
CA VAL A 138 -32.91 41.21 -20.61
C VAL A 138 -34.14 42.00 -20.29
N SER A 139 -34.08 43.33 -20.46
CA SER A 139 -35.18 44.26 -20.30
C SER A 139 -35.68 44.75 -21.65
N LEU A 140 -36.97 44.61 -21.89
CA LEU A 140 -37.66 45.13 -23.07
C LEU A 140 -38.49 46.32 -22.60
N SER A 141 -38.19 47.51 -23.11
CA SER A 141 -38.93 48.77 -22.83
C SER A 141 -39.75 49.15 -24.02
N ILE A 142 -41.02 49.43 -23.84
CA ILE A 142 -41.99 49.73 -24.90
C ILE A 142 -42.68 51.04 -24.52
N SER A 143 -42.74 52.00 -25.43
CA SER A 143 -43.44 53.28 -25.18
C SER A 143 -44.94 53.07 -25.11
N LEU A 144 -45.58 53.76 -24.16
CA LEU A 144 -47.03 53.94 -24.03
C LEU A 144 -47.45 55.32 -24.55
N ASP A 145 -48.74 55.44 -24.93
CA ASP A 145 -49.31 56.68 -25.49
C ASP A 145 -49.19 57.92 -24.58
N ASP A 146 -49.08 57.71 -23.26
CA ASP A 146 -48.94 58.79 -22.27
C ASP A 146 -47.48 59.24 -22.01
N GLY A 147 -46.54 58.73 -22.77
CA GLY A 147 -45.08 59.03 -22.64
C GLY A 147 -44.35 58.22 -21.57
N THR A 148 -45.04 57.31 -20.86
CA THR A 148 -44.37 56.35 -19.97
C THR A 148 -43.91 55.11 -20.76
N ALA A 149 -43.14 54.24 -20.13
CA ALA A 149 -42.68 53.01 -20.76
C ALA A 149 -43.10 51.77 -19.95
N LEU A 150 -43.64 50.78 -20.67
CA LEU A 150 -43.82 49.42 -20.12
C LEU A 150 -42.50 48.69 -20.19
N VAL A 151 -41.95 48.31 -19.05
CA VAL A 151 -40.66 47.59 -18.95
C VAL A 151 -40.89 46.16 -18.51
N LEU A 152 -40.54 45.23 -19.37
CA LEU A 152 -40.57 43.80 -19.12
C LEU A 152 -39.13 43.32 -18.90
N THR A 153 -38.83 42.81 -17.71
CA THR A 153 -37.49 42.31 -17.40
C THR A 153 -37.53 40.80 -17.22
N SER A 154 -36.78 40.07 -18.04
CA SER A 154 -36.70 38.63 -17.90
C SER A 154 -36.14 38.22 -16.55
N ARG A 155 -36.74 37.19 -15.95
CA ARG A 155 -36.23 36.56 -14.72
C ARG A 155 -35.49 35.27 -15.11
N PRO A 156 -34.17 35.29 -15.22
CA PRO A 156 -33.42 34.10 -15.65
C PRO A 156 -33.39 32.96 -14.61
N SER A 157 -33.89 33.20 -13.38
CA SER A 157 -33.60 32.33 -12.27
C SER A 157 -34.32 30.96 -12.28
N ASP A 158 -35.63 30.91 -12.58
CA ASP A 158 -36.40 29.68 -12.33
C ASP A 158 -36.23 28.64 -13.44
N ASN A 159 -36.21 29.05 -14.70
CA ASN A 159 -35.97 28.13 -15.83
C ASN A 159 -34.52 27.66 -15.88
N ILE A 160 -33.57 28.51 -15.54
CA ILE A 160 -32.16 28.14 -15.48
C ILE A 160 -31.90 27.23 -14.31
N GLN A 161 -32.52 27.45 -13.14
CA GLN A 161 -32.39 26.57 -11.98
C GLN A 161 -32.99 25.18 -12.23
N ALA A 162 -34.16 25.09 -12.84
CA ALA A 162 -34.76 23.82 -13.22
C ALA A 162 -33.97 23.07 -14.30
N PHE A 163 -33.42 23.81 -15.26
CA PHE A 163 -32.59 23.27 -16.35
C PHE A 163 -31.22 22.80 -15.85
N LEU A 164 -30.55 23.60 -15.05
CA LEU A 164 -29.27 23.25 -14.44
C LEU A 164 -29.41 22.17 -13.37
N GLY A 165 -30.48 22.19 -12.57
CA GLY A 165 -30.66 21.24 -11.48
C GLY A 165 -30.76 19.79 -11.93
N ARG A 166 -31.61 19.48 -12.90
CA ARG A 166 -31.74 18.10 -13.42
C ARG A 166 -30.55 17.63 -14.22
N ARG A 167 -30.00 18.47 -15.09
CA ARG A 167 -28.87 18.10 -15.97
C ARG A 167 -27.56 18.06 -15.23
N SER A 168 -27.31 18.96 -14.27
CA SER A 168 -26.14 18.92 -13.43
C SER A 168 -26.10 17.68 -12.53
N LEU A 169 -27.24 17.26 -11.97
CA LEU A 169 -27.33 16.02 -11.19
C LEU A 169 -27.05 14.77 -12.02
N LEU A 170 -27.63 14.69 -13.23
CA LEU A 170 -27.36 13.57 -14.15
C LEU A 170 -25.89 13.58 -14.63
N GLY A 171 -25.36 14.74 -14.96
CA GLY A 171 -23.95 14.91 -15.36
C GLY A 171 -22.97 14.56 -14.23
N ALA A 172 -23.24 15.03 -13.01
CA ALA A 172 -22.44 14.71 -11.83
C ALA A 172 -22.51 13.22 -11.49
N GLY A 173 -23.69 12.60 -11.54
CA GLY A 173 -23.84 11.16 -11.31
C GLY A 173 -23.11 10.30 -12.34
N ALA A 174 -23.23 10.63 -13.62
CA ALA A 174 -22.51 9.93 -14.69
C ALA A 174 -20.97 10.16 -14.60
N GLY A 175 -20.55 11.36 -14.22
CA GLY A 175 -19.13 11.67 -13.99
C GLY A 175 -18.56 10.87 -12.82
N LEU A 176 -19.29 10.78 -11.71
CA LEU A 176 -18.92 9.97 -10.56
C LEU A 176 -18.83 8.49 -10.92
N LEU A 177 -19.82 7.96 -11.65
CA LEU A 177 -19.81 6.57 -12.11
C LEU A 177 -18.57 6.27 -12.98
N LEU A 178 -18.27 7.17 -13.94
CA LEU A 178 -17.09 7.05 -14.78
C LEU A 178 -15.80 7.05 -13.96
N LEU A 179 -15.70 7.94 -12.97
CA LEU A 179 -14.53 8.01 -12.07
C LEU A 179 -14.35 6.72 -11.27
N VAL A 180 -15.45 6.12 -10.77
CA VAL A 180 -15.42 4.82 -10.07
C VAL A 180 -14.95 3.71 -11.01
N ILE A 181 -15.47 3.66 -12.24
CA ILE A 181 -15.04 2.67 -13.26
C ILE A 181 -13.54 2.81 -13.56
N LEU A 182 -13.06 4.03 -13.77
CA LEU A 182 -11.65 4.31 -14.02
C LEU A 182 -10.76 3.92 -12.83
N MET A 183 -11.21 4.21 -11.61
CA MET A 183 -10.49 3.84 -10.38
C MET A 183 -10.40 2.33 -10.21
N VAL A 184 -11.48 1.58 -10.49
CA VAL A 184 -11.50 0.11 -10.42
C VAL A 184 -10.59 -0.47 -11.51
N ALA A 185 -10.65 0.02 -12.74
CA ALA A 185 -9.81 -0.41 -13.84
C ALA A 185 -8.31 -0.17 -13.54
N MET A 186 -7.97 1.00 -13.00
CA MET A 186 -6.60 1.34 -12.61
C MET A 186 -6.09 0.44 -11.47
N ARG A 187 -6.92 0.20 -10.46
CA ARG A 187 -6.57 -0.74 -9.37
C ARG A 187 -6.33 -2.16 -9.89
N GLN A 188 -7.18 -2.67 -10.78
CA GLN A 188 -6.98 -4.01 -11.37
C GLN A 188 -5.68 -4.10 -12.18
N THR A 189 -5.31 -3.03 -12.86
CA THR A 189 -4.08 -2.95 -13.67
C THR A 189 -2.83 -2.87 -12.80
N MET A 190 -2.89 -2.20 -11.63
CA MET A 190 -1.73 -2.01 -10.72
C MET A 190 -1.55 -3.14 -9.71
N ARG A 191 -2.59 -3.90 -9.36
CA ARG A 191 -2.51 -5.01 -8.40
C ARG A 191 -1.37 -6.02 -8.65
N PRO A 192 -1.11 -6.48 -9.90
CA PRO A 192 -0.01 -7.42 -10.15
C PRO A 192 1.36 -6.81 -9.85
N VAL A 193 1.56 -5.51 -10.12
CA VAL A 193 2.83 -4.81 -9.87
C VAL A 193 3.09 -4.67 -8.37
N THR A 194 2.05 -4.33 -7.59
CA THR A 194 2.20 -4.24 -6.13
C THR A 194 2.46 -5.59 -5.48
N ARG A 195 1.83 -6.67 -5.96
CA ARG A 195 2.11 -8.04 -5.49
C ARG A 195 3.55 -8.44 -5.78
N LEU A 196 4.06 -8.13 -6.98
CA LEU A 196 5.45 -8.38 -7.34
C LEU A 196 6.41 -7.61 -6.42
N ALA A 197 6.16 -6.32 -6.18
CA ALA A 197 6.99 -5.51 -5.29
C ALA A 197 7.02 -6.05 -3.85
N LEU A 198 5.89 -6.54 -3.34
CA LEU A 198 5.82 -7.19 -2.03
C LEU A 198 6.58 -8.51 -2.00
N ALA A 199 6.45 -9.34 -3.03
CA ALA A 199 7.16 -10.61 -3.13
C ALA A 199 8.69 -10.42 -3.22
N VAL A 200 9.14 -9.41 -4.00
CA VAL A 200 10.57 -9.05 -4.06
C VAL A 200 11.10 -8.62 -2.69
N ARG A 201 10.34 -7.82 -1.94
CA ARG A 201 10.73 -7.38 -0.59
C ARG A 201 10.72 -8.51 0.45
N ALA A 202 9.80 -9.46 0.30
CA ALA A 202 9.69 -10.62 1.18
C ALA A 202 10.73 -11.70 0.88
N TYR A 203 11.37 -11.64 -0.29
CA TYR A 203 12.38 -12.62 -0.69
C TYR A 203 13.67 -12.44 0.13
N ARG A 204 13.96 -13.39 1.01
CA ARG A 204 15.16 -13.42 1.88
C ARG A 204 16.21 -14.41 1.42
N GLY A 205 16.03 -15.06 0.27
CA GLY A 205 16.96 -16.10 -0.20
C GLY A 205 16.77 -17.47 0.44
N ASP A 206 15.81 -17.62 1.32
CA ASP A 206 15.62 -18.77 2.23
C ASP A 206 14.62 -19.83 1.73
N GLY A 207 14.38 -19.87 0.42
CA GLY A 207 13.92 -21.13 -0.20
C GLY A 207 12.45 -21.51 -0.03
N GLU A 208 11.56 -20.69 0.49
CA GLU A 208 10.13 -20.96 0.35
C GLU A 208 9.70 -20.74 -1.11
N ASP A 209 9.17 -21.80 -1.69
CA ASP A 209 8.86 -21.94 -3.11
C ASP A 209 7.59 -21.20 -3.54
N LEU A 210 7.48 -19.93 -3.23
CA LEU A 210 6.48 -19.08 -3.86
C LEU A 210 7.01 -18.58 -5.22
N ALA A 211 6.87 -19.43 -6.26
CA ALA A 211 7.01 -18.96 -7.62
C ALA A 211 5.91 -17.91 -7.86
N LEU A 212 6.29 -16.75 -8.37
CA LEU A 212 5.32 -15.73 -8.74
C LEU A 212 4.44 -16.23 -9.88
N PRO A 213 3.10 -16.09 -9.78
CA PRO A 213 2.22 -16.46 -10.87
C PRO A 213 2.51 -15.59 -12.10
N VAL A 214 2.73 -16.24 -13.25
CA VAL A 214 3.03 -15.60 -14.54
C VAL A 214 1.72 -15.16 -15.19
N GLU A 215 1.05 -14.17 -14.59
CA GLU A 215 -0.27 -13.68 -15.00
C GLU A 215 -0.26 -12.17 -15.27
N GLY A 216 -1.28 -11.69 -16.00
CA GLY A 216 -1.48 -10.26 -16.24
C GLY A 216 -1.01 -9.78 -17.61
N ALA A 217 -0.56 -8.53 -17.69
CA ALA A 217 -0.06 -7.91 -18.92
C ALA A 217 1.29 -8.55 -19.35
N PRO A 218 1.66 -8.47 -20.64
CA PRO A 218 2.92 -9.07 -21.13
C PRO A 218 4.13 -8.65 -20.32
N GLU A 219 4.25 -7.38 -19.98
CA GLU A 219 5.37 -6.80 -19.23
C GLU A 219 5.43 -7.36 -17.80
N VAL A 220 4.26 -7.54 -17.16
CA VAL A 220 4.18 -8.12 -15.82
C VAL A 220 4.58 -9.59 -15.84
N ARG A 221 4.17 -10.33 -16.89
CA ARG A 221 4.57 -11.73 -17.05
C ARG A 221 6.05 -11.88 -17.32
N GLU A 222 6.63 -10.98 -18.13
CA GLU A 222 8.06 -10.98 -18.41
C GLU A 222 8.87 -10.68 -17.14
N LEU A 223 8.43 -9.69 -16.36
CA LEU A 223 9.05 -9.36 -15.08
C LEU A 223 8.92 -10.49 -14.05
N ALA A 224 7.75 -11.17 -13.98
CA ALA A 224 7.57 -12.34 -13.13
C ALA A 224 8.47 -13.51 -13.53
N ARG A 225 8.67 -13.75 -14.84
CA ARG A 225 9.62 -14.77 -15.33
C ARG A 225 11.05 -14.40 -14.96
N ALA A 226 11.48 -13.17 -15.27
CA ALA A 226 12.83 -12.69 -14.94
C ALA A 226 13.13 -12.81 -13.43
N PHE A 227 12.14 -12.51 -12.58
CA PHE A 227 12.28 -12.68 -11.13
C PHE A 227 12.40 -14.17 -10.75
N ASN A 228 11.55 -15.05 -11.30
CA ASN A 228 11.61 -16.49 -11.02
C ASN A 228 12.93 -17.11 -11.51
N ASP A 229 13.44 -16.68 -12.68
CA ASP A 229 14.73 -17.09 -13.21
C ASP A 229 15.89 -16.63 -12.34
N MET A 230 15.87 -15.37 -11.87
CA MET A 230 16.85 -14.85 -10.94
C MET A 230 16.83 -15.64 -9.63
N LYS A 231 15.64 -15.90 -9.06
CA LYS A 231 15.45 -16.72 -7.85
C LYS A 231 16.04 -18.12 -8.06
N GLY A 232 15.73 -18.75 -9.19
CA GLY A 232 16.28 -20.08 -9.55
C GLY A 232 17.80 -20.08 -9.61
N ARG A 233 18.41 -19.06 -10.23
CA ARG A 233 19.87 -18.92 -10.28
C ARG A 233 20.50 -18.74 -8.90
N ILE A 234 19.90 -17.89 -8.05
CA ILE A 234 20.39 -17.69 -6.67
C ILE A 234 20.30 -19.01 -5.89
N SER A 235 19.18 -19.72 -5.98
CA SER A 235 19.02 -21.03 -5.32
C SER A 235 20.03 -22.06 -5.81
N SER A 236 20.30 -22.11 -7.12
CA SER A 236 21.32 -23.00 -7.71
C SER A 236 22.72 -22.65 -7.18
N LEU A 237 23.09 -21.34 -7.17
CA LEU A 237 24.41 -20.90 -6.67
C LEU A 237 24.58 -21.23 -5.18
N ILE A 238 23.54 -21.05 -4.37
CA ILE A 238 23.56 -21.45 -2.95
C ILE A 238 23.74 -22.97 -2.82
N GLY A 239 23.00 -23.74 -3.62
CA GLY A 239 23.11 -25.20 -3.66
C GLY A 239 24.52 -25.67 -4.07
N GLU A 240 25.07 -25.14 -5.14
CA GLU A 240 26.45 -25.43 -5.60
C GLU A 240 27.49 -25.10 -4.54
N ARG A 241 27.39 -23.91 -3.91
CA ARG A 241 28.27 -23.52 -2.82
C ARG A 241 28.20 -24.48 -1.65
N THR A 242 26.97 -24.89 -1.27
CA THR A 242 26.76 -25.83 -0.16
C THR A 242 27.32 -27.21 -0.49
N HIS A 243 27.14 -27.69 -1.72
CA HIS A 243 27.69 -28.97 -2.17
C HIS A 243 29.22 -28.96 -2.19
N MET A 244 29.82 -27.88 -2.70
CA MET A 244 31.29 -27.71 -2.67
C MET A 244 31.84 -27.73 -1.25
N LEU A 245 31.21 -27.01 -0.31
CA LEU A 245 31.62 -26.99 1.10
C LEU A 245 31.49 -28.40 1.75
N ALA A 246 30.41 -29.14 1.41
CA ALA A 246 30.24 -30.49 1.89
C ALA A 246 31.34 -31.45 1.37
N ALA A 247 31.76 -31.33 0.11
CA ALA A 247 32.86 -32.09 -0.47
C ALA A 247 34.20 -31.79 0.22
N ILE A 248 34.51 -30.49 0.40
CA ILE A 248 35.72 -30.05 1.11
C ILE A 248 35.74 -30.58 2.53
N ALA A 249 34.62 -30.50 3.23
CA ALA A 249 34.54 -30.99 4.61
C ALA A 249 34.72 -32.52 4.70
N HIS A 250 34.18 -33.25 3.74
CA HIS A 250 34.42 -34.72 3.66
C HIS A 250 35.89 -35.05 3.52
N ASP A 251 36.59 -34.36 2.63
CA ASP A 251 38.00 -34.59 2.42
C ASP A 251 38.84 -34.18 3.64
N MET A 252 38.48 -33.05 4.28
CA MET A 252 39.15 -32.61 5.52
C MET A 252 38.96 -33.60 6.66
N ARG A 253 37.78 -34.21 6.82
CA ARG A 253 37.55 -35.28 7.83
C ARG A 253 38.49 -36.46 7.58
N THR A 254 38.67 -36.84 6.33
CA THR A 254 39.60 -37.93 5.96
C THR A 254 41.05 -37.61 6.37
N TYR A 255 41.51 -36.36 6.18
CA TYR A 255 42.84 -35.94 6.62
C TYR A 255 42.92 -35.89 8.13
N LEU A 256 41.92 -35.35 8.83
CA LEU A 256 41.91 -35.30 10.29
C LEU A 256 41.98 -36.72 10.90
N THR A 257 41.20 -37.68 10.34
CA THR A 257 41.27 -39.07 10.77
C THR A 257 42.67 -39.68 10.61
N ARG A 258 43.34 -39.41 9.47
CA ARG A 258 44.73 -39.87 9.26
C ARG A 258 45.70 -39.22 10.22
N LEU A 259 45.52 -37.93 10.51
CA LEU A 259 46.38 -37.22 11.47
C LEU A 259 46.17 -37.76 12.88
N ARG A 260 44.93 -38.09 13.26
CA ARG A 260 44.59 -38.68 14.55
C ARG A 260 45.29 -40.03 14.71
N LEU A 261 45.21 -40.92 13.72
CA LEU A 261 45.94 -42.17 13.71
C LEU A 261 47.46 -42.01 13.85
N ARG A 262 48.03 -40.95 13.23
CA ARG A 262 49.43 -40.63 13.37
C ARG A 262 49.80 -40.07 14.76
N ALA A 263 48.90 -39.33 15.40
CA ALA A 263 49.07 -38.79 16.74
C ALA A 263 49.16 -39.90 17.78
N GLU A 264 48.56 -41.08 17.52
CA GLU A 264 48.69 -42.25 18.40
C GLU A 264 50.13 -42.82 18.48
N TYR A 265 50.98 -42.53 17.47
CA TYR A 265 52.41 -42.91 17.45
C TYR A 265 53.32 -41.91 18.17
N ILE A 266 52.78 -40.87 18.80
CA ILE A 266 53.56 -39.93 19.62
C ILE A 266 53.90 -40.61 20.96
N ASP A 267 55.18 -40.77 21.23
CA ASP A 267 55.68 -41.48 22.41
C ASP A 267 55.33 -40.76 23.73
N ASP A 268 55.43 -39.44 23.75
CA ASP A 268 55.08 -38.59 24.89
C ASP A 268 53.59 -38.49 25.09
N ALA A 269 53.08 -39.00 26.21
CA ALA A 269 51.65 -39.05 26.52
C ALA A 269 51.01 -37.65 26.56
N GLY A 270 51.70 -36.63 27.07
CA GLY A 270 51.17 -35.28 27.20
C GLY A 270 51.12 -34.55 25.80
N HIS A 271 52.08 -34.83 24.93
CA HIS A 271 52.05 -34.34 23.58
C HIS A 271 50.97 -35.04 22.72
N ARG A 272 50.81 -36.36 22.92
CA ARG A 272 49.77 -37.17 22.24
C ARG A 272 48.36 -36.66 22.61
N GLU A 273 48.11 -36.48 23.90
CA GLU A 273 46.78 -36.01 24.38
C GLU A 273 46.44 -34.61 23.87
N ARG A 274 47.44 -33.70 23.81
CA ARG A 274 47.26 -32.38 23.24
C ARG A 274 46.99 -32.45 21.72
N ALA A 275 47.74 -33.24 20.98
CA ALA A 275 47.54 -33.41 19.54
C ALA A 275 46.14 -33.99 19.22
N VAL A 276 45.67 -34.98 19.98
CA VAL A 276 44.33 -35.57 19.80
C VAL A 276 43.27 -34.51 20.09
N ARG A 277 43.37 -33.74 21.19
CA ARG A 277 42.43 -32.65 21.49
C ARG A 277 42.37 -31.60 20.40
N ASP A 278 43.51 -31.16 19.90
CA ASP A 278 43.59 -30.17 18.81
C ASP A 278 42.87 -30.70 17.53
N LEU A 279 43.05 -31.98 17.20
CA LEU A 279 42.41 -32.60 16.05
C LEU A 279 40.89 -32.77 16.24
N ASP A 280 40.42 -33.08 17.44
CA ASP A 280 39.00 -33.17 17.77
C ASP A 280 38.34 -31.77 17.74
N GLU A 281 39.04 -30.71 18.20
CA GLU A 281 38.59 -29.34 18.07
C GLU A 281 38.48 -28.92 16.58
N MET A 282 39.47 -29.25 15.75
CA MET A 282 39.43 -28.99 14.32
C MET A 282 38.27 -29.71 13.62
N ALA A 283 37.99 -30.96 14.00
CA ALA A 283 36.85 -31.72 13.47
C ALA A 283 35.52 -31.05 13.84
N THR A 284 35.38 -30.62 15.09
CA THR A 284 34.17 -29.88 15.55
C THR A 284 33.97 -28.57 14.83
N LEU A 285 35.05 -27.78 14.64
CA LEU A 285 35.01 -26.52 13.91
C LEU A 285 34.60 -26.71 12.45
N LEU A 286 35.07 -27.78 11.82
CA LEU A 286 34.70 -28.11 10.44
C LEU A 286 33.21 -28.44 10.34
N ASP A 287 32.70 -29.26 11.25
CA ASP A 287 31.27 -29.64 11.32
C ASP A 287 30.37 -28.43 11.62
N ASP A 288 30.80 -27.54 12.49
CA ASP A 288 30.13 -26.30 12.82
C ASP A 288 30.07 -25.33 11.65
N THR A 289 31.20 -25.14 10.96
CA THR A 289 31.29 -24.29 9.77
C THR A 289 30.39 -24.81 8.66
N LEU A 290 30.39 -26.15 8.44
CA LEU A 290 29.53 -26.78 7.44
C LEU A 290 28.03 -26.57 7.77
N LEU A 291 27.67 -26.74 9.02
CA LEU A 291 26.29 -26.59 9.48
C LEU A 291 25.79 -25.14 9.26
N LEU A 292 26.62 -24.14 9.57
CA LEU A 292 26.31 -22.74 9.31
C LEU A 292 26.24 -22.43 7.81
N ALA A 293 27.14 -23.00 7.00
CA ALA A 293 27.16 -22.79 5.57
C ALA A 293 25.99 -23.47 4.83
N GLN A 294 25.50 -24.61 5.35
CA GLN A 294 24.31 -25.27 4.84
C GLN A 294 23.03 -24.46 5.08
N GLY A 295 23.02 -23.62 6.11
CA GLY A 295 21.92 -22.73 6.45
C GLY A 295 20.56 -23.46 6.43
N GLN A 296 19.55 -22.83 5.83
CA GLN A 296 18.21 -23.43 5.66
C GLN A 296 18.16 -24.45 4.50
N ALA A 297 19.21 -24.55 3.66
CA ALA A 297 19.23 -25.48 2.51
C ALA A 297 19.30 -26.94 2.91
N ALA A 298 19.81 -27.27 4.11
CA ALA A 298 19.87 -28.65 4.61
C ALA A 298 18.51 -29.09 5.21
N ARG A 299 17.50 -29.21 4.34
CA ARG A 299 16.17 -29.73 4.68
C ARG A 299 16.07 -31.26 4.67
N SER A 300 17.18 -31.97 4.84
CA SER A 300 17.23 -33.43 4.65
C SER A 300 16.39 -34.23 5.67
N GLU A 301 16.10 -33.68 6.86
CA GLU A 301 15.21 -34.27 7.81
C GLU A 301 14.00 -33.38 8.08
N PRO A 302 12.76 -33.88 7.97
CA PRO A 302 11.58 -33.12 8.34
C PRO A 302 11.56 -32.84 9.86
N ALA A 303 11.10 -31.65 10.26
CA ALA A 303 10.79 -31.41 11.66
C ALA A 303 9.59 -32.25 12.08
N GLU A 304 9.73 -33.05 13.12
CA GLU A 304 8.69 -33.94 13.66
C GLU A 304 8.27 -33.48 15.07
N PRO A 305 7.08 -33.87 15.53
CA PRO A 305 6.70 -33.65 16.91
C PRO A 305 7.62 -34.46 17.83
N VAL A 306 8.41 -33.77 18.67
CA VAL A 306 9.35 -34.38 19.61
C VAL A 306 9.09 -33.85 21.02
N ASP A 307 9.33 -34.68 22.02
CA ASP A 307 9.36 -34.23 23.42
C ASP A 307 10.72 -33.60 23.74
N VAL A 308 10.72 -32.25 23.80
CA VAL A 308 11.94 -31.49 24.09
C VAL A 308 12.47 -31.77 25.50
N ALA A 309 11.58 -32.04 26.49
CA ALA A 309 12.02 -32.35 27.87
C ALA A 309 12.83 -33.65 27.91
N ALA A 310 12.36 -34.69 27.22
CA ALA A 310 13.09 -35.94 27.09
C ALA A 310 14.44 -35.77 26.38
N LEU A 311 14.46 -35.04 25.26
CA LEU A 311 15.69 -34.80 24.48
C LEU A 311 16.75 -33.99 25.27
N ILE A 312 16.32 -33.03 26.08
CA ILE A 312 17.22 -32.23 26.93
C ILE A 312 17.77 -33.15 28.06
N ARG A 313 16.92 -33.95 28.69
CA ARG A 313 17.33 -34.89 29.72
C ARG A 313 18.39 -35.85 29.18
N ASP A 314 18.11 -36.52 28.07
CA ASP A 314 19.06 -37.44 27.43
C ASP A 314 20.37 -36.71 27.06
N ALA A 315 20.31 -35.48 26.55
CA ALA A 315 21.52 -34.72 26.16
C ALA A 315 22.38 -34.36 27.38
N ILE A 316 21.77 -34.12 28.52
CA ILE A 316 22.48 -33.80 29.75
C ILE A 316 23.01 -35.07 30.43
N GLU A 317 22.23 -36.16 30.51
CA GLU A 317 22.66 -37.44 31.08
C GLU A 317 23.83 -38.06 30.30
N ALA A 318 23.87 -37.88 28.97
CA ALA A 318 24.99 -38.32 28.14
C ALA A 318 26.31 -37.57 28.43
N ARG A 319 26.27 -36.49 29.20
CA ARG A 319 27.43 -35.72 29.67
C ARG A 319 27.80 -36.19 31.06
N ASP A 320 29.04 -36.52 31.27
CA ASP A 320 29.57 -36.81 32.60
C ASP A 320 29.77 -35.49 33.40
N ALA A 321 28.63 -34.71 33.52
CA ALA A 321 28.64 -33.37 34.11
C ALA A 321 28.61 -33.49 35.65
N ASP A 322 29.39 -32.65 36.33
CA ASP A 322 29.38 -32.51 37.76
C ASP A 322 28.02 -31.97 38.25
N PRO A 323 27.21 -32.77 38.99
CA PRO A 323 25.90 -32.33 39.49
C PRO A 323 25.97 -31.08 40.38
N ALA A 324 27.13 -30.75 40.93
CA ALA A 324 27.32 -29.56 41.75
C ALA A 324 27.38 -28.28 40.90
N LYS A 325 27.73 -28.38 39.60
CA LYS A 325 27.89 -27.27 38.70
C LYS A 325 26.69 -27.05 37.75
N LEU A 326 25.95 -28.12 37.48
CA LEU A 326 24.83 -28.09 36.51
C LEU A 326 23.51 -28.38 37.24
N ASN A 327 22.67 -27.35 37.40
CA ASN A 327 21.32 -27.50 37.93
C ASN A 327 20.33 -27.64 36.74
N VAL A 328 19.42 -28.62 36.84
CA VAL A 328 18.48 -28.96 35.77
C VAL A 328 17.05 -28.95 36.31
N ASP A 329 16.23 -28.08 35.79
CA ASP A 329 14.81 -27.90 36.12
C ASP A 329 13.95 -28.17 34.88
N LEU A 330 13.50 -29.40 34.71
CA LEU A 330 12.70 -29.87 33.60
C LEU A 330 11.34 -30.36 34.09
N PRO A 331 10.24 -30.09 33.38
CA PRO A 331 8.94 -30.64 33.72
C PRO A 331 8.92 -32.15 33.52
N ASP A 332 8.13 -32.84 34.36
CA ASP A 332 7.87 -34.26 34.20
C ASP A 332 6.93 -34.57 33.03
N GLU A 333 6.07 -33.60 32.71
CA GLU A 333 5.15 -33.69 31.56
C GLU A 333 5.89 -33.47 30.23
N PRO A 334 5.51 -34.22 29.17
CA PRO A 334 6.07 -34.01 27.84
C PRO A 334 5.82 -32.59 27.32
N VAL A 335 6.85 -32.00 26.69
CA VAL A 335 6.76 -30.70 26.04
C VAL A 335 6.90 -30.90 24.54
N PRO A 336 5.78 -31.10 23.80
CA PRO A 336 5.83 -31.38 22.38
C PRO A 336 6.12 -30.10 21.55
N VAL A 337 7.12 -30.20 20.67
CA VAL A 337 7.57 -29.15 19.77
C VAL A 337 7.86 -29.79 18.41
N ARG A 338 7.58 -29.08 17.32
CA ARG A 338 8.06 -29.51 15.98
C ARG A 338 9.51 -29.11 15.81
N ALA A 339 10.41 -30.05 16.02
CA ALA A 339 11.85 -29.84 15.90
C ALA A 339 12.55 -31.11 15.38
N ARG A 340 13.81 -30.98 15.05
CA ARG A 340 14.68 -32.12 14.73
C ARG A 340 15.41 -32.57 16.00
N PRO A 341 15.36 -33.82 16.36
CA PRO A 341 16.03 -34.33 17.59
C PRO A 341 17.50 -33.90 17.67
N LEU A 342 18.22 -34.02 16.58
CA LEU A 342 19.64 -33.62 16.50
C LEU A 342 19.85 -32.13 16.72
N SER A 343 18.94 -31.26 16.22
CA SER A 343 19.01 -29.79 16.44
C SER A 343 18.89 -29.50 17.94
N VAL A 344 17.90 -30.08 18.62
CA VAL A 344 17.67 -29.86 20.05
C VAL A 344 18.89 -30.30 20.89
N ARG A 345 19.40 -31.52 20.64
CA ARG A 345 20.60 -32.04 21.35
C ARG A 345 21.80 -31.10 21.15
N ARG A 346 22.02 -30.62 19.93
CA ARG A 346 23.15 -29.74 19.59
C ARG A 346 22.99 -28.32 20.15
N ILE A 347 21.76 -27.79 20.23
CA ILE A 347 21.45 -26.52 20.92
C ILE A 347 21.83 -26.65 22.41
N VAL A 348 21.37 -27.71 23.08
CA VAL A 348 21.68 -27.94 24.51
C VAL A 348 23.18 -28.06 24.72
N ALA A 349 23.85 -28.87 23.91
CA ALA A 349 25.30 -29.05 24.01
C ALA A 349 26.07 -27.70 23.88
N ASN A 350 25.76 -26.91 22.83
CA ASN A 350 26.43 -25.61 22.62
C ASN A 350 26.16 -24.61 23.74
N LEU A 351 24.94 -24.59 24.30
CA LEU A 351 24.59 -23.69 25.41
C LEU A 351 25.27 -24.06 26.68
N VAL A 352 25.26 -25.37 27.04
CA VAL A 352 25.89 -25.86 28.25
C VAL A 352 27.43 -25.73 28.15
N ASP A 353 28.06 -26.14 27.04
CA ASP A 353 29.51 -26.00 26.82
C ASP A 353 29.96 -24.54 26.90
N ASN A 354 29.16 -23.62 26.35
CA ASN A 354 29.46 -22.19 26.43
C ASN A 354 29.40 -21.72 27.90
N SER A 355 28.36 -22.09 28.63
CA SER A 355 28.19 -21.67 30.02
C SER A 355 29.27 -22.27 30.93
N GLU A 356 29.57 -23.57 30.84
CA GLU A 356 30.64 -24.25 31.63
C GLU A 356 32.02 -23.66 31.38
N ARG A 357 32.27 -23.10 30.20
CA ARG A 357 33.56 -22.46 29.86
C ARG A 357 33.79 -21.15 30.60
N TYR A 358 32.73 -20.38 30.87
CA TYR A 358 32.85 -19.01 31.41
C TYR A 358 32.28 -18.83 32.81
N ALA A 359 31.65 -19.87 33.38
CA ALA A 359 30.94 -19.78 34.64
C ALA A 359 31.23 -20.99 35.56
N ALA A 360 31.00 -20.82 36.85
CA ALA A 360 31.11 -21.88 37.84
C ALA A 360 29.83 -22.71 37.94
N HIS A 361 28.67 -22.07 37.72
CA HIS A 361 27.36 -22.74 37.85
C HIS A 361 26.50 -22.43 36.62
N VAL A 362 25.85 -23.47 36.12
CA VAL A 362 24.93 -23.44 34.99
C VAL A 362 23.55 -23.91 35.42
N ASN A 363 22.51 -23.19 35.04
CA ASN A 363 21.13 -23.59 35.26
C ASN A 363 20.42 -23.79 33.96
N VAL A 364 19.86 -24.96 33.70
CA VAL A 364 19.06 -25.32 32.53
C VAL A 364 17.62 -25.52 32.97
N ALA A 365 16.71 -24.73 32.46
CA ALA A 365 15.29 -24.81 32.75
C ALA A 365 14.46 -24.91 31.46
N LEU A 366 13.43 -25.75 31.49
CA LEU A 366 12.43 -25.82 30.42
C LEU A 366 11.06 -25.49 30.97
N MET A 367 10.36 -24.57 30.34
CA MET A 367 9.01 -24.20 30.75
C MET A 367 8.07 -24.08 29.56
N ARG A 368 6.78 -24.31 29.80
CA ARG A 368 5.73 -24.07 28.79
C ARG A 368 4.92 -22.83 29.20
N ARG A 369 4.86 -21.84 28.30
CA ARG A 369 4.12 -20.59 28.54
C ARG A 369 3.46 -20.09 27.28
N GLY A 370 2.15 -19.85 27.32
CA GLY A 370 1.42 -19.21 26.22
C GLY A 370 1.47 -19.96 24.89
N GLY A 371 1.49 -21.31 24.91
CA GLY A 371 1.61 -22.12 23.69
C GLY A 371 3.03 -22.17 23.12
N GLN A 372 4.04 -21.84 23.91
CA GLN A 372 5.46 -21.88 23.54
C GLN A 372 6.23 -22.71 24.52
N ALA A 373 7.26 -23.41 24.04
CA ALA A 373 8.28 -24.06 24.86
C ALA A 373 9.51 -23.13 24.95
N LEU A 374 9.95 -22.86 26.18
CA LEU A 374 11.08 -21.97 26.46
C LEU A 374 12.18 -22.79 27.15
N LEU A 375 13.29 -23.02 26.46
CA LEU A 375 14.53 -23.51 27.05
C LEU A 375 15.34 -22.31 27.50
N VAL A 376 15.63 -22.23 28.80
CA VAL A 376 16.41 -21.17 29.42
C VAL A 376 17.71 -21.77 29.94
N VAL A 377 18.85 -21.35 29.41
CA VAL A 377 20.16 -21.69 29.98
C VAL A 377 20.75 -20.39 30.51
N SER A 378 21.12 -20.42 31.78
CA SER A 378 21.68 -19.25 32.47
C SER A 378 22.90 -19.65 33.33
N ASP A 379 23.88 -18.76 33.33
CA ASP A 379 25.16 -18.95 34.05
C ASP A 379 25.41 -17.81 35.06
N ASP A 380 26.44 -17.97 35.89
CA ASP A 380 26.94 -16.99 36.84
C ASP A 380 28.27 -16.36 36.41
N GLY A 381 28.57 -16.38 35.10
CA GLY A 381 29.77 -15.82 34.53
C GLY A 381 29.86 -14.28 34.58
N PRO A 382 30.86 -13.67 33.94
CA PRO A 382 31.06 -12.22 33.98
C PRO A 382 29.98 -11.42 33.20
N GLY A 383 29.12 -12.09 32.43
CA GLY A 383 28.19 -11.43 31.52
C GLY A 383 28.88 -10.88 30.26
N ILE A 384 28.13 -10.12 29.45
CA ILE A 384 28.58 -9.60 28.12
C ILE A 384 28.39 -8.09 28.10
N MET A 385 29.34 -7.36 27.52
CA MET A 385 29.19 -5.90 27.31
C MET A 385 27.93 -5.60 26.48
N PRO A 386 27.15 -4.57 26.84
CA PRO A 386 25.87 -4.24 26.15
C PRO A 386 26.01 -4.09 24.64
N GLU A 387 27.13 -3.52 24.18
CA GLU A 387 27.40 -3.29 22.74
C GLU A 387 27.62 -4.62 21.99
N MET A 388 28.13 -5.64 22.66
CA MET A 388 28.36 -6.96 22.09
C MET A 388 27.14 -7.87 22.17
N LEU A 389 26.22 -7.60 23.11
CA LEU A 389 25.03 -8.41 23.33
C LEU A 389 24.14 -8.47 22.05
N ALA A 390 24.02 -7.35 21.33
CA ALA A 390 23.28 -7.27 20.08
C ALA A 390 23.86 -8.13 18.94
N ARG A 391 25.18 -8.38 19.02
CA ARG A 391 25.93 -9.15 18.02
C ARG A 391 26.12 -10.62 18.40
N LEU A 392 25.71 -11.03 19.58
CA LEU A 392 25.77 -12.44 19.97
C LEU A 392 24.95 -13.31 19.01
N GLY A 393 25.52 -14.45 18.65
CA GLY A 393 24.96 -15.33 17.64
C GLY A 393 25.25 -14.91 16.19
N GLU A 394 26.08 -13.89 15.94
CA GLU A 394 26.77 -13.72 14.66
C GLU A 394 27.97 -14.69 14.61
N PRO A 395 28.25 -15.34 13.46
CA PRO A 395 29.41 -16.23 13.34
C PRO A 395 30.73 -15.51 13.64
N PHE A 396 31.63 -16.18 14.33
CA PHE A 396 32.98 -15.69 14.68
C PHE A 396 33.01 -14.46 15.64
N VAL A 397 31.87 -14.07 16.20
CA VAL A 397 31.81 -13.01 17.22
C VAL A 397 32.16 -13.58 18.59
N ARG A 398 33.13 -12.95 19.29
CA ARG A 398 33.60 -13.29 20.65
C ARG A 398 33.51 -12.06 21.54
N ALA A 399 33.07 -12.26 22.76
CA ALA A 399 32.91 -11.18 23.74
C ALA A 399 34.26 -10.61 24.24
N GLU A 400 35.31 -11.43 24.27
CA GLU A 400 36.67 -10.99 24.61
C GLU A 400 37.66 -11.31 23.49
N PRO A 401 38.44 -10.34 23.03
CA PRO A 401 39.52 -10.59 22.08
C PRO A 401 40.81 -11.13 22.72
N SER A 402 40.72 -11.76 23.94
CA SER A 402 41.91 -12.18 24.67
C SER A 402 42.77 -13.18 23.88
N ARG A 403 44.06 -12.90 23.83
CA ARG A 403 45.11 -13.62 23.06
C ARG A 403 45.41 -15.05 23.57
N ASN A 404 44.83 -15.49 24.64
CA ASN A 404 45.03 -16.85 25.14
C ASN A 404 44.24 -17.84 24.33
N ARG A 405 44.91 -18.54 23.44
CA ARG A 405 44.38 -19.64 22.60
C ARG A 405 43.93 -20.86 23.43
N GLU A 406 44.30 -20.93 24.71
CA GLU A 406 44.05 -22.09 25.57
C GLU A 406 42.60 -22.20 26.11
N SER A 407 41.81 -21.12 26.03
CA SER A 407 40.43 -21.10 26.56
C SER A 407 39.35 -20.74 25.56
N GLY A 408 39.68 -20.62 24.26
CA GLY A 408 38.78 -19.98 23.33
C GLY A 408 38.23 -20.86 22.20
N GLY A 409 36.96 -21.20 22.20
CA GLY A 409 36.23 -21.72 21.02
C GLY A 409 36.16 -20.70 19.89
N ALA A 410 35.83 -21.16 18.66
CA ALA A 410 35.82 -20.36 17.42
C ALA A 410 34.74 -19.26 17.36
N GLY A 411 33.88 -19.08 18.37
CA GLY A 411 32.78 -18.14 18.34
C GLY A 411 31.60 -18.58 17.45
N LEU A 412 31.48 -19.89 17.22
CA LEU A 412 30.43 -20.48 16.37
C LEU A 412 29.26 -21.04 17.18
N GLY A 413 29.44 -21.45 18.44
CA GLY A 413 28.41 -22.15 19.24
C GLY A 413 27.08 -21.41 19.33
N LEU A 414 27.09 -20.12 19.69
CA LEU A 414 25.84 -19.32 19.77
C LEU A 414 25.23 -19.01 18.38
N ALA A 415 26.06 -18.92 17.35
CA ALA A 415 25.59 -18.78 15.96
C ALA A 415 24.85 -20.06 15.50
N ILE A 416 25.38 -21.23 15.89
CA ILE A 416 24.75 -22.52 15.64
C ILE A 416 23.41 -22.63 16.38
N VAL A 417 23.36 -22.22 17.65
CA VAL A 417 22.10 -22.20 18.41
C VAL A 417 21.05 -21.36 17.68
N ARG A 418 21.40 -20.16 17.23
CA ARG A 418 20.49 -19.29 16.47
C ARG A 418 20.05 -19.93 15.14
N ALA A 419 20.98 -20.53 14.39
CA ALA A 419 20.70 -21.18 13.11
C ALA A 419 19.78 -22.39 13.27
N LEU A 420 20.06 -23.26 14.25
CA LEU A 420 19.25 -24.46 14.51
C LEU A 420 17.86 -24.12 15.04
N ALA A 421 17.76 -23.17 15.98
CA ALA A 421 16.47 -22.71 16.48
C ALA A 421 15.62 -22.12 15.34
N ALA A 422 16.18 -21.22 14.52
CA ALA A 422 15.48 -20.63 13.38
C ALA A 422 15.05 -21.68 12.34
N ARG A 423 15.87 -22.71 12.11
CA ARG A 423 15.56 -23.83 11.22
C ARG A 423 14.32 -24.63 11.68
N ASP A 424 14.10 -24.71 12.99
CA ASP A 424 12.96 -25.39 13.61
C ASP A 424 11.82 -24.41 13.98
N GLY A 425 11.78 -23.21 13.37
CA GLY A 425 10.74 -22.21 13.58
C GLY A 425 10.79 -21.48 14.92
N GLY A 426 11.89 -21.65 15.67
CA GLY A 426 12.12 -20.98 16.95
C GLY A 426 12.91 -19.69 16.84
N THR A 427 13.07 -19.01 17.98
CA THR A 427 13.86 -17.79 18.14
C THR A 427 14.81 -17.91 19.33
N VAL A 428 15.89 -17.12 19.35
CA VAL A 428 16.87 -17.08 20.43
C VAL A 428 17.02 -15.65 20.94
N GLN A 429 17.01 -15.50 22.26
CA GLN A 429 17.22 -14.24 22.96
C GLN A 429 18.43 -14.34 23.89
N PHE A 430 19.23 -13.28 23.95
CA PHE A 430 20.40 -13.17 24.82
C PHE A 430 20.21 -11.99 25.75
N GLU A 431 20.40 -12.18 27.04
CA GLU A 431 20.31 -11.11 28.04
C GLU A 431 21.29 -11.31 29.19
N ASN A 432 21.83 -10.23 29.73
CA ASN A 432 22.59 -10.30 30.97
C ASN A 432 21.62 -10.44 32.14
N ARG A 433 21.99 -11.28 33.13
CA ARG A 433 21.26 -11.39 34.39
C ARG A 433 21.57 -10.22 35.31
N ALA A 434 20.59 -9.76 36.05
CA ALA A 434 20.79 -8.71 37.08
C ALA A 434 21.79 -9.14 38.17
N SER A 435 21.88 -10.45 38.42
CA SER A 435 22.81 -11.07 39.40
C SER A 435 24.20 -11.39 38.86
N GLY A 436 24.48 -10.99 37.60
CA GLY A 436 25.68 -11.39 36.85
C GLY A 436 25.41 -12.65 36.00
N GLY A 437 26.22 -12.82 34.97
CA GLY A 437 26.12 -13.91 34.00
C GLY A 437 25.24 -13.64 32.78
N LEU A 438 25.22 -14.61 31.88
CA LEU A 438 24.42 -14.59 30.66
C LEU A 438 23.19 -15.49 30.81
N ARG A 439 22.07 -15.09 30.24
CA ARG A 439 20.88 -15.90 30.02
C ARG A 439 20.60 -16.02 28.55
N VAL A 440 20.46 -17.25 28.07
CA VAL A 440 20.06 -17.56 26.70
C VAL A 440 18.70 -18.25 26.76
N THR A 441 17.72 -17.68 26.03
CA THR A 441 16.36 -18.25 25.94
C THR A 441 16.11 -18.68 24.53
N VAL A 442 15.84 -19.96 24.32
CA VAL A 442 15.39 -20.52 23.04
C VAL A 442 13.90 -20.77 23.14
N VAL A 443 13.14 -20.22 22.20
CA VAL A 443 11.68 -20.28 22.18
C VAL A 443 11.22 -21.03 20.94
N TRP A 444 10.41 -22.07 21.11
CA TRP A 444 9.73 -22.78 20.02
C TRP A 444 8.21 -22.69 20.17
N PRO A 445 7.46 -22.64 19.07
CA PRO A 445 6.01 -22.84 19.13
C PRO A 445 5.72 -24.29 19.60
N SER A 446 4.87 -24.45 20.63
CA SER A 446 4.40 -25.76 21.09
C SER A 446 3.33 -26.30 20.12
N VAL A 447 3.32 -27.60 19.92
CA VAL A 447 2.32 -28.29 19.09
C VAL A 447 1.03 -28.49 19.87
#